data_2b3d956c92211b16afdf4126779604ab
#
_entry.id   2b3d956c92211b16afdf4126779604ab
#
_cell.length_a   1.000
_cell.length_b   1.000
_cell.length_c   1.000
_cell.angle_alpha   90.00
_cell.angle_beta   90.00
_cell.angle_gamma   90.00
#
_symmetry.space_group_name_H-M   'P 1'
#
loop_
_entity.id
_entity.type
_entity.pdbx_description
1 polymer ?
#
loop_
_entity_poly.entity_id
_entity_poly.type
_entity_poly.pdbx_seq_one_letter_code
_entity_poly.pdbx_strand_id
1 'polypeptide(L)'
;DQNLGGYINRMTGRMMDLWDGGCHVHARFSEEALLALKAQYPNAKVLAHPECKATILQHADVIGSTQALLNFAISHSSLERPISNSEASHIRYIIATESGILHEMQKACPEAHFIPVPAEIDNTTPSYTTLHNSTQSKCNECEYMRMCTLQNLYDCLQNESNEIHVDESIAKDAIRPIQRMLEMS
;
A
#
# COMPACT_ATOMS: atom_id res chain seq x y z
N ASP A 1 -7.38 -4.57 -11.62
CA ASP A 1 -8.42 -4.94 -10.65
C ASP A 1 -9.56 -3.91 -10.63
N GLN A 2 -10.65 -4.24 -9.95
CA GLN A 2 -11.85 -3.40 -9.89
C GLN A 2 -11.64 -2.07 -9.14
N ASN A 3 -10.80 -2.02 -8.12
CA ASN A 3 -10.59 -0.79 -7.33
C ASN A 3 -9.67 0.17 -8.07
N LEU A 4 -8.46 -0.26 -8.43
CA LEU A 4 -7.49 0.55 -9.19
C LEU A 4 -8.06 0.96 -10.55
N GLY A 5 -8.59 0.01 -11.30
CA GLY A 5 -9.18 0.31 -12.61
C GLY A 5 -10.42 1.20 -12.51
N GLY A 6 -11.27 0.98 -11.50
CA GLY A 6 -12.41 1.86 -11.22
C GLY A 6 -11.98 3.28 -10.85
N TYR A 7 -10.90 3.42 -10.08
CA TYR A 7 -10.30 4.73 -9.80
C TYR A 7 -9.81 5.41 -11.08
N ILE A 8 -9.04 4.69 -11.93
CA ILE A 8 -8.54 5.23 -13.20
C ILE A 8 -9.68 5.60 -14.14
N ASN A 9 -10.72 4.76 -14.25
CA ASN A 9 -11.90 5.08 -15.06
C ASN A 9 -12.56 6.41 -14.63
N ARG A 10 -12.72 6.61 -13.32
CA ARG A 10 -13.26 7.87 -12.76
C ARG A 10 -12.38 9.08 -13.07
N MET A 11 -11.07 8.94 -12.89
CA MET A 11 -10.11 10.05 -13.06
C MET A 11 -9.91 10.44 -14.53
N THR A 12 -10.04 9.49 -15.46
CA THR A 12 -9.72 9.71 -16.88
C THR A 12 -10.96 9.79 -17.77
N GLY A 13 -12.14 9.41 -17.27
CA GLY A 13 -13.35 9.26 -18.05
C GLY A 13 -13.32 8.04 -19.02
N ARG A 14 -12.31 7.18 -18.90
CA ARG A 14 -12.22 5.95 -19.70
C ARG A 14 -13.19 4.89 -19.18
N MET A 15 -13.53 3.95 -20.03
CA MET A 15 -14.33 2.77 -19.70
C MET A 15 -13.49 1.52 -20.01
N MET A 16 -12.54 1.20 -19.15
CA MET A 16 -11.75 -0.01 -19.29
C MET A 16 -12.55 -1.21 -18.78
N ASP A 17 -12.38 -2.35 -19.43
CA ASP A 17 -12.85 -3.63 -18.89
C ASP A 17 -12.03 -3.99 -17.66
N LEU A 18 -12.72 -4.24 -16.55
CA LEU A 18 -12.07 -4.48 -15.26
C LEU A 18 -12.17 -5.96 -14.89
N TRP A 19 -11.07 -6.52 -14.45
CA TRP A 19 -11.08 -7.83 -13.80
C TRP A 19 -11.84 -7.74 -12.47
N ASP A 20 -12.77 -8.68 -12.25
CA ASP A 20 -13.55 -8.79 -11.02
C ASP A 20 -12.70 -9.39 -9.89
N GLY A 21 -11.76 -8.63 -9.43
CA GLY A 21 -10.85 -8.96 -8.34
C GLY A 21 -10.26 -7.69 -7.75
N GLY A 22 -9.58 -7.81 -6.63
CA GLY A 22 -8.95 -6.68 -5.95
C GLY A 22 -7.83 -7.14 -5.02
N CYS A 23 -6.97 -6.21 -4.65
CA CYS A 23 -5.95 -6.49 -3.64
C CYS A 23 -6.62 -6.71 -2.28
N HIS A 24 -6.48 -7.93 -1.73
CA HIS A 24 -7.08 -8.31 -0.45
C HIS A 24 -6.58 -7.46 0.73
N VAL A 25 -5.36 -6.92 0.66
CA VAL A 25 -4.82 -6.02 1.68
C VAL A 25 -5.56 -4.69 1.65
N HIS A 26 -5.64 -4.04 0.48
CA HIS A 26 -6.27 -2.73 0.34
C HIS A 26 -7.80 -2.79 0.49
N ALA A 27 -8.41 -3.95 0.22
CA ALA A 27 -9.84 -4.17 0.42
C ALA A 27 -10.27 -4.25 1.91
N ARG A 28 -9.32 -4.50 2.82
CA ARG A 28 -9.60 -4.67 4.26
C ARG A 28 -9.56 -3.38 5.07
N PHE A 29 -9.17 -2.24 4.51
CA PHE A 29 -9.16 -0.99 5.28
C PHE A 29 -10.55 -0.62 5.74
N SER A 30 -10.66 -0.27 7.04
CA SER A 30 -11.89 0.17 7.67
C SER A 30 -12.07 1.68 7.50
N GLU A 31 -13.19 2.09 6.89
CA GLU A 31 -13.54 3.51 6.78
C GLU A 31 -13.81 4.11 8.17
N GLU A 32 -14.49 3.37 9.04
CA GLU A 32 -14.78 3.81 10.42
C GLU A 32 -13.48 4.09 11.19
N ALA A 33 -12.50 3.17 11.10
CA ALA A 33 -11.20 3.34 11.74
C ALA A 33 -10.42 4.52 11.16
N LEU A 34 -10.49 4.73 9.85
CA LEU A 34 -9.90 5.90 9.19
C LEU A 34 -10.49 7.20 9.71
N LEU A 35 -11.82 7.29 9.81
CA LEU A 35 -12.51 8.48 10.32
C LEU A 35 -12.19 8.73 11.81
N ALA A 36 -12.09 7.68 12.62
CA ALA A 36 -11.65 7.79 14.01
C ALA A 36 -10.21 8.35 14.11
N LEU A 37 -9.28 7.88 13.25
CA LEU A 37 -7.93 8.43 13.19
C LEU A 37 -7.92 9.89 12.73
N LYS A 38 -8.73 10.27 11.75
CA LYS A 38 -8.86 11.68 11.33
C LYS A 38 -9.40 12.58 12.46
N ALA A 39 -10.34 12.08 13.25
CA ALA A 39 -10.86 12.80 14.41
C ALA A 39 -9.79 12.96 15.51
N GLN A 40 -8.98 11.92 15.74
CA GLN A 40 -7.89 11.94 16.70
C GLN A 40 -6.72 12.83 16.25
N TYR A 41 -6.44 12.87 14.94
CA TYR A 41 -5.34 13.60 14.34
C TYR A 41 -5.83 14.53 13.21
N PRO A 42 -6.55 15.61 13.55
CA PRO A 42 -7.26 16.44 12.54
C PRO A 42 -6.35 17.11 11.53
N ASN A 43 -5.06 17.30 11.86
CA ASN A 43 -4.07 17.90 10.97
C ASN A 43 -3.25 16.85 10.16
N ALA A 44 -3.48 15.55 10.39
CA ALA A 44 -2.76 14.51 9.68
C ALA A 44 -3.23 14.42 8.22
N LYS A 45 -2.25 14.24 7.30
CA LYS A 45 -2.54 13.97 5.90
C LYS A 45 -2.82 12.50 5.67
N VAL A 46 -3.89 12.19 4.96
CA VAL A 46 -4.25 10.82 4.58
C VAL A 46 -3.63 10.48 3.23
N LEU A 47 -2.75 9.48 3.22
CA LEU A 47 -2.07 8.97 2.03
C LEU A 47 -2.63 7.58 1.71
N ALA A 48 -3.21 7.39 0.53
CA ALA A 48 -3.88 6.15 0.16
C ALA A 48 -3.41 5.58 -1.18
N HIS A 49 -3.29 4.26 -1.24
CA HIS A 49 -3.03 3.56 -2.50
C HIS A 49 -4.32 3.46 -3.34
N PRO A 50 -4.27 3.64 -4.68
CA PRO A 50 -5.47 3.64 -5.53
C PRO A 50 -6.19 2.28 -5.61
N GLU A 51 -5.60 1.21 -5.11
CA GLU A 51 -6.26 -0.10 -4.93
C GLU A 51 -7.20 -0.15 -3.72
N CYS A 52 -7.23 0.88 -2.88
CA CYS A 52 -8.20 0.98 -1.80
C CYS A 52 -9.63 1.13 -2.33
N LYS A 53 -10.60 0.69 -1.53
CA LYS A 53 -12.03 0.93 -1.81
C LYS A 53 -12.29 2.43 -1.98
N ALA A 54 -13.30 2.77 -2.79
CA ALA A 54 -13.71 4.17 -3.01
C ALA A 54 -14.05 4.90 -1.69
N THR A 55 -14.60 4.18 -0.72
CA THR A 55 -14.91 4.68 0.63
C THR A 55 -13.68 5.15 1.41
N ILE A 56 -12.51 4.58 1.15
CA ILE A 56 -11.23 5.04 1.70
C ILE A 56 -10.69 6.22 0.89
N LEU A 57 -10.68 6.08 -0.45
CA LEU A 57 -10.08 7.08 -1.34
C LEU A 57 -10.75 8.45 -1.25
N GLN A 58 -12.05 8.53 -0.96
CA GLN A 58 -12.76 9.81 -0.79
C GLN A 58 -12.25 10.65 0.40
N HIS A 59 -11.55 10.02 1.35
CA HIS A 59 -11.00 10.69 2.53
C HIS A 59 -9.50 11.00 2.39
N ALA A 60 -8.87 10.56 1.29
CA ALA A 60 -7.45 10.73 1.07
C ALA A 60 -7.10 12.14 0.61
N ASP A 61 -6.04 12.71 1.19
CA ASP A 61 -5.42 13.96 0.71
C ASP A 61 -4.54 13.69 -0.52
N VAL A 62 -3.90 12.51 -0.56
CA VAL A 62 -3.04 12.07 -1.65
C VAL A 62 -3.35 10.63 -2.02
N ILE A 63 -3.55 10.38 -3.32
CA ILE A 63 -3.74 9.04 -3.88
C ILE A 63 -2.61 8.78 -4.86
N GLY A 64 -1.89 7.67 -4.68
CA GLY A 64 -0.78 7.34 -5.56
C GLY A 64 -0.14 5.98 -5.25
N SER A 65 0.83 5.60 -6.10
CA SER A 65 1.65 4.43 -5.84
C SER A 65 2.43 4.58 -4.53
N THR A 66 2.92 3.48 -3.96
CA THR A 66 3.75 3.53 -2.74
C THR A 66 4.94 4.48 -2.89
N GLN A 67 5.58 4.52 -4.06
CA GLN A 67 6.65 5.48 -4.35
C GLN A 67 6.16 6.93 -4.37
N ALA A 68 4.98 7.19 -4.94
CA ALA A 68 4.40 8.54 -4.97
C ALA A 68 4.05 9.02 -3.55
N LEU A 69 3.51 8.14 -2.72
CA LEU A 69 3.20 8.45 -1.32
C LEU A 69 4.47 8.73 -0.50
N LEU A 70 5.54 7.95 -0.70
CA LEU A 70 6.85 8.20 -0.09
C LEU A 70 7.43 9.55 -0.53
N ASN A 71 7.43 9.84 -1.84
CA ASN A 71 7.94 11.10 -2.37
C ASN A 71 7.15 12.30 -1.84
N PHE A 72 5.83 12.17 -1.71
CA PHE A 72 5.00 13.20 -1.09
C PHE A 72 5.41 13.44 0.37
N ALA A 73 5.56 12.38 1.16
CA ALA A 73 5.95 12.49 2.57
C ALA A 73 7.31 13.21 2.72
N ILE A 74 8.31 12.87 1.88
CA ILE A 74 9.63 13.49 1.88
C ILE A 74 9.51 14.99 1.54
N SER A 75 8.81 15.34 0.46
CA SER A 75 8.67 16.72 0.01
C SER A 75 7.91 17.57 1.02
N HIS A 76 6.78 17.05 1.52
CA HIS A 76 5.93 17.74 2.49
C HIS A 76 6.62 17.93 3.84
N SER A 77 7.32 16.92 4.36
CA SER A 77 8.09 17.02 5.60
C SER A 77 9.25 18.01 5.51
N SER A 78 9.81 18.20 4.33
CA SER A 78 10.89 19.17 4.11
C SER A 78 10.39 20.62 4.14
N LEU A 79 9.14 20.85 3.76
CA LEU A 79 8.50 22.17 3.72
C LEU A 79 7.92 22.58 5.08
N GLU A 80 7.37 21.64 5.82
CA GLU A 80 6.74 21.89 7.11
C GLU A 80 7.66 21.47 8.28
N ARG A 81 8.83 22.13 8.39
CA ARG A 81 9.72 21.90 9.54
C ARG A 81 9.04 22.35 10.84
N PRO A 82 9.01 21.48 11.86
CA PRO A 82 8.46 21.85 13.17
C PRO A 82 9.21 23.07 13.76
N ILE A 83 8.46 24.07 14.20
CA ILE A 83 9.03 25.28 14.82
C ILE A 83 9.49 25.01 16.26
N SER A 84 9.08 23.87 16.85
CA SER A 84 9.43 23.47 18.22
C SER A 84 9.58 21.95 18.35
N ASN A 85 10.39 21.51 19.31
CA ASN A 85 10.61 20.09 19.64
C ASN A 85 9.47 19.47 20.47
N SER A 86 8.25 20.06 20.48
CA SER A 86 7.12 19.48 21.19
C SER A 86 6.47 18.36 20.34
N GLU A 87 5.97 17.30 20.97
CA GLU A 87 5.24 16.20 20.28
C GLU A 87 4.06 16.70 19.43
N ALA A 88 3.46 17.83 19.79
CA ALA A 88 2.38 18.46 19.06
C ALA A 88 2.81 19.04 17.70
N SER A 89 4.11 19.26 17.48
CA SER A 89 4.67 19.85 16.26
C SER A 89 5.09 18.80 15.22
N HIS A 90 5.06 17.51 15.54
CA HIS A 90 5.42 16.46 14.59
C HIS A 90 4.36 16.32 13.48
N ILE A 91 4.84 16.25 12.24
CA ILE A 91 4.00 15.97 11.08
C ILE A 91 3.45 14.56 11.20
N ARG A 92 2.15 14.39 10.98
CA ARG A 92 1.49 13.08 11.04
C ARG A 92 0.87 12.73 9.71
N TYR A 93 1.05 11.46 9.33
CA TYR A 93 0.45 10.88 8.14
C TYR A 93 -0.37 9.66 8.53
N ILE A 94 -1.60 9.57 8.02
CA ILE A 94 -2.45 8.38 8.12
C ILE A 94 -2.26 7.60 6.82
N ILE A 95 -1.81 6.35 6.91
CA ILE A 95 -1.36 5.57 5.77
C ILE A 95 -2.32 4.43 5.46
N ALA A 96 -2.94 4.49 4.29
CA ALA A 96 -3.83 3.46 3.75
C ALA A 96 -3.15 2.72 2.58
N THR A 97 -2.12 1.95 2.88
CA THR A 97 -1.45 1.00 1.98
C THR A 97 -0.80 -0.12 2.79
N GLU A 98 -0.19 -1.09 2.10
CA GLU A 98 0.52 -2.20 2.76
C GLU A 98 1.61 -1.67 3.69
N SER A 99 1.71 -2.26 4.88
CA SER A 99 2.51 -1.69 5.99
C SER A 99 4.02 -1.76 5.79
N GLY A 100 4.53 -2.55 4.85
CA GLY A 100 5.96 -2.66 4.57
C GLY A 100 6.61 -1.33 4.17
N ILE A 101 5.84 -0.40 3.55
CA ILE A 101 6.33 0.92 3.18
C ILE A 101 6.65 1.82 4.39
N LEU A 102 6.03 1.55 5.55
CA LEU A 102 6.21 2.38 6.75
C LEU A 102 7.67 2.45 7.21
N HIS A 103 8.42 1.35 7.04
CA HIS A 103 9.85 1.34 7.36
C HIS A 103 10.64 2.34 6.50
N GLU A 104 10.40 2.34 5.19
CA GLU A 104 11.07 3.26 4.27
C GLU A 104 10.63 4.71 4.49
N MET A 105 9.35 4.94 4.79
CA MET A 105 8.83 6.25 5.15
C MET A 105 9.48 6.79 6.42
N GLN A 106 9.56 5.97 7.48
CA GLN A 106 10.17 6.37 8.75
C GLN A 106 11.68 6.63 8.61
N LYS A 107 12.36 5.83 7.80
CA LYS A 107 13.78 6.03 7.48
C LYS A 107 14.04 7.33 6.72
N ALA A 108 13.16 7.65 5.76
CA ALA A 108 13.27 8.87 4.95
C ALA A 108 12.84 10.13 5.70
N CYS A 109 11.88 10.02 6.62
CA CYS A 109 11.32 11.13 7.38
C CYS A 109 11.28 10.77 8.88
N PRO A 110 12.44 10.74 9.57
CA PRO A 110 12.54 10.26 10.96
C PRO A 110 11.72 11.10 11.95
N GLU A 111 11.49 12.37 11.68
CA GLU A 111 10.72 13.29 12.52
C GLU A 111 9.20 13.23 12.29
N ALA A 112 8.75 12.46 11.29
CA ALA A 112 7.34 12.30 10.99
C ALA A 112 6.76 11.05 11.66
N HIS A 113 5.45 11.08 11.97
CA HIS A 113 4.72 9.93 12.49
C HIS A 113 3.81 9.35 11.41
N PHE A 114 3.99 8.07 11.13
CA PHE A 114 3.20 7.32 10.15
C PHE A 114 2.26 6.37 10.87
N ILE A 115 0.97 6.58 10.70
CA ILE A 115 -0.12 5.89 11.42
C ILE A 115 -0.86 5.01 10.39
N PRO A 116 -0.71 3.68 10.43
CA PRO A 116 -1.42 2.81 9.50
C PRO A 116 -2.92 2.77 9.82
N VAL A 117 -3.75 2.80 8.79
CA VAL A 117 -5.19 2.55 8.94
C VAL A 117 -5.40 1.09 9.31
N PRO A 118 -6.16 0.77 10.38
CA PRO A 118 -6.46 -0.60 10.75
C PRO A 118 -7.30 -1.33 9.68
N ALA A 119 -7.08 -2.66 9.58
CA ALA A 119 -7.94 -3.54 8.80
C ALA A 119 -9.27 -3.79 9.52
N GLU A 120 -10.33 -4.01 8.75
CA GLU A 120 -11.56 -4.60 9.25
C GLU A 120 -11.25 -5.98 9.85
N ILE A 121 -11.76 -6.24 11.05
CA ILE A 121 -11.59 -7.54 11.70
C ILE A 121 -12.62 -8.49 11.09
N ASP A 122 -12.20 -9.31 10.15
CA ASP A 122 -12.99 -10.45 9.71
C ASP A 122 -12.79 -11.59 10.72
N ASN A 123 -13.85 -11.87 11.50
CA ASN A 123 -13.85 -12.96 12.47
C ASN A 123 -13.88 -14.35 11.82
N THR A 124 -13.95 -14.44 10.48
CA THR A 124 -14.06 -15.69 9.73
C THR A 124 -12.71 -16.21 9.23
N THR A 125 -11.68 -15.37 9.16
CA THR A 125 -10.34 -15.80 8.76
C THR A 125 -9.48 -16.16 9.98
N PRO A 126 -8.87 -17.36 10.03
CA PRO A 126 -7.89 -17.69 11.07
C PRO A 126 -6.74 -16.66 11.03
N SER A 127 -6.63 -15.90 12.09
CA SER A 127 -5.57 -14.91 12.19
C SER A 127 -4.21 -15.59 12.32
N TYR A 128 -3.38 -15.56 11.30
CA TYR A 128 -1.96 -15.92 11.37
C TYR A 128 -1.15 -15.03 12.34
N THR A 129 -1.79 -14.06 12.98
CA THR A 129 -1.17 -13.05 13.84
C THR A 129 -1.06 -13.44 15.32
N THR A 130 -1.27 -14.72 15.68
CA THR A 130 -1.18 -15.17 17.09
C THR A 130 0.24 -15.34 17.62
N LEU A 131 1.29 -15.05 16.84
CA LEU A 131 2.69 -15.27 17.24
C LEU A 131 3.47 -14.04 17.71
N HIS A 132 2.90 -12.85 17.67
CA HIS A 132 3.55 -11.66 18.22
C HIS A 132 2.64 -10.94 19.22
N ASN A 133 2.98 -11.09 20.51
CA ASN A 133 2.44 -10.36 21.65
C ASN A 133 2.75 -8.84 21.52
N SER A 134 2.07 -8.13 20.63
CA SER A 134 2.05 -6.68 20.66
C SER A 134 0.62 -6.19 20.48
N THR A 135 0.20 -5.34 21.40
CA THR A 135 -1.05 -4.56 21.41
C THR A 135 -1.16 -3.56 20.25
N GLN A 136 -0.35 -3.73 19.19
CA GLN A 136 -0.41 -2.93 17.98
C GLN A 136 -1.55 -3.44 17.10
N SER A 137 -2.44 -2.52 16.71
CA SER A 137 -3.48 -2.72 15.71
C SER A 137 -2.94 -3.57 14.56
N LYS A 138 -3.69 -4.61 14.16
CA LYS A 138 -3.32 -5.48 13.05
C LYS A 138 -3.09 -4.61 11.81
N CYS A 139 -1.82 -4.35 11.49
CA CYS A 139 -1.44 -3.66 10.29
C CYS A 139 -1.80 -4.52 9.08
N ASN A 140 -2.22 -3.90 7.99
CA ASN A 140 -2.49 -4.61 6.75
C ASN A 140 -1.18 -5.06 6.12
N GLU A 141 -0.74 -6.26 6.45
CA GLU A 141 0.42 -6.93 5.89
C GLU A 141 -0.01 -7.91 4.79
N CYS A 142 0.77 -7.95 3.71
CA CYS A 142 0.57 -8.92 2.65
C CYS A 142 1.34 -10.20 2.96
N GLU A 143 0.63 -11.29 3.26
CA GLU A 143 1.22 -12.60 3.52
C GLU A 143 2.06 -13.11 2.33
N TYR A 144 1.66 -12.82 1.11
CA TYR A 144 2.39 -13.23 -0.09
C TYR A 144 3.72 -12.48 -0.24
N MET A 145 3.77 -11.17 0.05
CA MET A 145 5.02 -10.43 0.06
C MET A 145 5.96 -10.93 1.16
N ARG A 146 5.40 -11.37 2.30
CA ARG A 146 6.14 -11.91 3.43
C ARG A 146 6.74 -13.31 3.16
N MET A 147 6.29 -14.01 2.12
CA MET A 147 6.91 -15.27 1.67
C MET A 147 8.30 -15.04 1.04
N CYS A 148 8.58 -13.84 0.53
CA CYS A 148 9.89 -13.47 0.01
C CYS A 148 10.84 -13.12 1.17
N THR A 149 11.67 -14.09 1.58
CA THR A 149 12.63 -13.93 2.67
C THR A 149 14.07 -13.82 2.13
N LEU A 150 14.98 -13.26 2.91
CA LEU A 150 16.41 -13.24 2.58
C LEU A 150 16.97 -14.66 2.39
N GLN A 151 16.47 -15.64 3.16
CA GLN A 151 16.88 -17.03 3.01
C GLN A 151 16.42 -17.59 1.68
N ASN A 152 15.14 -17.38 1.29
CA ASN A 152 14.63 -17.85 0.01
C ASN A 152 15.39 -17.23 -1.17
N LEU A 153 15.74 -15.93 -1.06
CA LEU A 153 16.56 -15.26 -2.07
C LEU A 153 17.97 -15.86 -2.14
N TYR A 154 18.61 -16.07 -1.00
CA TYR A 154 19.94 -16.69 -0.94
C TYR A 154 19.92 -18.10 -1.55
N ASP A 155 18.96 -18.94 -1.16
CA ASP A 155 18.82 -20.32 -1.65
C ASP A 155 18.57 -20.34 -3.16
N CYS A 156 17.74 -19.43 -3.66
CA CYS A 156 17.48 -19.29 -5.10
C CYS A 156 18.76 -18.95 -5.87
N LEU A 157 19.54 -17.97 -5.40
CA LEU A 157 20.77 -17.55 -6.05
C LEU A 157 21.87 -18.62 -5.92
N GLN A 158 21.98 -19.29 -4.77
CA GLN A 158 23.00 -20.30 -4.51
C GLN A 158 22.77 -21.57 -5.34
N ASN A 159 21.52 -21.98 -5.51
CA ASN A 159 21.16 -23.24 -6.13
C ASN A 159 20.60 -23.10 -7.55
N GLU A 160 20.48 -21.88 -8.06
CA GLU A 160 19.80 -21.57 -9.35
C GLU A 160 18.42 -22.24 -9.42
N SER A 161 17.70 -22.23 -8.29
CA SER A 161 16.41 -22.88 -8.12
C SER A 161 15.24 -21.97 -8.49
N ASN A 162 14.03 -22.56 -8.55
CA ASN A 162 12.78 -21.87 -8.85
C ASN A 162 12.73 -21.26 -10.28
N GLU A 163 13.43 -21.83 -11.24
CA GLU A 163 13.26 -21.46 -12.64
C GLU A 163 11.81 -21.69 -13.08
N ILE A 164 11.25 -20.67 -13.71
CA ILE A 164 9.86 -20.71 -14.22
C ILE A 164 9.90 -20.97 -15.72
N HIS A 165 9.25 -22.05 -16.14
CA HIS A 165 9.05 -22.37 -17.54
C HIS A 165 7.61 -22.02 -17.94
N VAL A 166 7.47 -21.21 -18.97
CA VAL A 166 6.18 -20.88 -19.58
C VAL A 166 6.11 -21.56 -20.94
N ASP A 167 4.99 -22.23 -21.22
CA ASP A 167 4.76 -22.82 -22.55
C ASP A 167 4.93 -21.79 -23.64
N GLU A 168 5.67 -22.13 -24.71
CA GLU A 168 6.00 -21.20 -25.79
C GLU A 168 4.77 -20.62 -26.48
N SER A 169 3.69 -21.39 -26.60
CA SER A 169 2.43 -20.92 -27.19
C SER A 169 1.79 -19.84 -26.33
N ILE A 170 1.78 -20.03 -25.01
CA ILE A 170 1.28 -19.06 -24.04
C ILE A 170 2.18 -17.83 -24.00
N ALA A 171 3.50 -18.02 -23.95
CA ALA A 171 4.48 -16.94 -23.89
C ALA A 171 4.39 -16.02 -25.12
N LYS A 172 4.20 -16.59 -26.32
CA LYS A 172 4.03 -15.84 -27.57
C LYS A 172 2.83 -14.90 -27.55
N ASP A 173 1.72 -15.33 -26.97
CA ASP A 173 0.52 -14.48 -26.89
C ASP A 173 0.61 -13.50 -25.71
N ALA A 174 1.15 -13.93 -24.58
CA ALA A 174 1.31 -13.09 -23.39
C ALA A 174 2.31 -11.93 -23.55
N ILE A 175 3.34 -12.09 -24.41
CA ILE A 175 4.33 -11.01 -24.64
C ILE A 175 3.73 -9.82 -25.40
N ARG A 176 2.71 -10.02 -26.23
CA ARG A 176 2.11 -8.96 -27.07
C ARG A 176 1.56 -7.76 -26.28
N PRO A 177 0.69 -7.97 -25.26
CA PRO A 177 0.22 -6.84 -24.45
C PRO A 177 1.34 -6.17 -23.65
N ILE A 178 2.36 -6.92 -23.22
CA ILE A 178 3.52 -6.36 -22.53
C ILE A 178 4.32 -5.45 -23.45
N GLN A 179 4.61 -5.90 -24.68
CA GLN A 179 5.28 -5.07 -25.70
C GLN A 179 4.47 -3.81 -25.99
N ARG A 180 3.16 -3.96 -26.15
CA ARG A 180 2.29 -2.81 -26.41
C ARG A 180 2.29 -1.80 -25.25
N MET A 181 2.32 -2.27 -24.02
CA MET A 181 2.43 -1.41 -22.83
C MET A 181 3.76 -0.63 -22.84
N LEU A 182 4.89 -1.31 -23.14
CA LEU A 182 6.21 -0.67 -23.20
C LEU A 182 6.32 0.37 -24.33
N GLU A 183 5.67 0.14 -25.47
CA GLU A 183 5.61 1.10 -26.58
C GLU A 183 4.83 2.39 -26.23
N MET A 184 3.96 2.32 -25.22
CA MET A 184 3.09 3.43 -24.81
C MET A 184 3.62 4.20 -23.59
N SER A 185 4.70 3.71 -22.96
CA SER A 185 5.35 4.35 -21.81
C SER A 185 6.48 5.26 -22.27
#